data_1437a394ada89e8e3ba4f50ba8ca7b91
#
_entry.id   1437a394ada89e8e3ba4f50ba8ca7b91
#
_cell.length_a   1.000
_cell.length_b   1.000
_cell.length_c   1.000
_cell.angle_alpha   90.00
_cell.angle_beta   90.00
_cell.angle_gamma   90.00
#
_symmetry.space_group_name_H-M   'P 1'
#
loop_
_entity.id
_entity.type
_entity.pdbx_description
1 polymer ?
#
loop_
_entity_poly.entity_id
_entity_poly.type
_entity_poly.pdbx_seq_one_letter_code
_entity_poly.pdbx_strand_id
1 'polypeptide(L)'
;MTTSSNLRELAVEGLKASGATAAGTNVYSPRTWATWDLTYPVLLVQTPDESGTSWGPNGAPAFTVTTTVRVTARAQNAALEDDAAAAAVEEQLETMREQIKAALINYPPIMSLLSQFPSFRSSIHVPRDGQSPIGELVLEIEMEHVQGPDDFFQPPTVPLSEIDVTVQMPDGTTESGLTIQLPQS
;
A
#
# COMPACT_ATOMS: atom_id res chain seq x y z
N MET A 1 1.87 9.00 -8.78
CA MET A 1 2.25 7.57 -8.64
C MET A 1 1.86 7.06 -7.28
N THR A 2 1.02 6.05 -7.20
CA THR A 2 0.73 5.30 -5.97
C THR A 2 1.79 4.22 -5.81
N THR A 3 2.41 4.12 -4.64
CA THR A 3 3.45 3.13 -4.33
C THR A 3 3.11 2.38 -3.06
N SER A 4 3.66 1.17 -2.91
CA SER A 4 3.56 0.38 -1.67
C SER A 4 4.01 1.18 -0.44
N SER A 5 5.03 2.03 -0.61
CA SER A 5 5.51 2.92 0.46
C SER A 5 4.46 3.96 0.85
N ASN A 6 3.80 4.60 -0.12
CA ASN A 6 2.74 5.56 0.17
C ASN A 6 1.57 4.91 0.90
N LEU A 7 1.13 3.73 0.47
CA LEU A 7 0.06 2.98 1.11
C LEU A 7 0.43 2.60 2.55
N ARG A 8 1.68 2.20 2.79
CA ARG A 8 2.19 1.90 4.12
C ARG A 8 2.17 3.13 5.04
N GLU A 9 2.65 4.28 4.57
CA GLU A 9 2.66 5.51 5.38
C GLU A 9 1.24 5.99 5.70
N LEU A 10 0.31 5.94 4.74
CA LEU A 10 -1.10 6.25 4.98
C LEU A 10 -1.75 5.26 5.97
N ALA A 11 -1.37 3.98 5.90
CA ALA A 11 -1.84 3.00 6.88
C ALA A 11 -1.32 3.32 8.29
N VAL A 12 -0.07 3.74 8.44
CA VAL A 12 0.49 4.22 9.72
C VAL A 12 -0.27 5.43 10.23
N GLU A 13 -0.58 6.39 9.36
CA GLU A 13 -1.36 7.58 9.70
C GLU A 13 -2.76 7.21 10.22
N GLY A 14 -3.49 6.38 9.47
CA GLY A 14 -4.82 5.92 9.87
C GLY A 14 -4.82 5.18 11.22
N LEU A 15 -3.81 4.33 11.45
CA LEU A 15 -3.68 3.59 12.70
C LEU A 15 -3.27 4.46 13.90
N LYS A 16 -2.56 5.57 13.67
CA LYS A 16 -2.18 6.56 14.70
C LYS A 16 -3.27 7.57 15.01
N ALA A 17 -4.32 7.64 14.20
CA ALA A 17 -5.42 8.57 14.45
C ALA A 17 -5.96 8.38 15.87
N SER A 18 -6.38 9.48 16.50
CA SER A 18 -6.82 9.47 17.90
C SER A 18 -7.94 8.46 18.14
N GLY A 19 -7.69 7.48 18.99
CA GLY A 19 -8.67 6.46 19.36
C GLY A 19 -8.89 5.36 18.30
N ALA A 20 -8.10 5.32 17.23
CA ALA A 20 -8.25 4.31 16.18
C ALA A 20 -7.95 2.90 16.69
N THR A 21 -6.88 2.74 17.47
CA THR A 21 -6.47 1.44 18.03
C THR A 21 -6.00 1.55 19.48
N ALA A 22 -6.02 0.45 20.20
CA ALA A 22 -5.50 0.35 21.57
C ALA A 22 -3.99 0.60 21.66
N ALA A 23 -3.26 0.53 20.54
CA ALA A 23 -1.82 0.84 20.49
C ALA A 23 -1.53 2.35 20.55
N GLY A 24 -2.53 3.20 20.29
CA GLY A 24 -2.36 4.66 20.29
C GLY A 24 -1.26 5.09 19.31
N THR A 25 -0.20 5.71 19.84
CA THR A 25 0.96 6.17 19.03
C THR A 25 2.02 5.10 18.80
N ASN A 26 1.91 3.91 19.42
CA ASN A 26 2.87 2.81 19.28
C ASN A 26 2.70 2.07 17.95
N VAL A 27 2.72 2.80 16.85
CA VAL A 27 2.60 2.28 15.49
C VAL A 27 3.88 2.62 14.73
N TYR A 28 4.55 1.63 14.19
CA TYR A 28 5.86 1.77 13.55
C TYR A 28 5.88 1.23 12.12
N SER A 29 6.73 1.82 11.27
CA SER A 29 6.95 1.46 9.88
C SER A 29 8.38 1.79 9.47
N PRO A 30 8.99 1.12 8.53
CA PRO A 30 9.46 -0.26 8.63
C PRO A 30 10.49 -0.35 9.76
N ARG A 31 10.26 -1.24 10.68
CA ARG A 31 11.16 -1.43 11.82
C ARG A 31 11.35 -2.90 12.12
N THR A 32 12.52 -3.27 12.60
CA THR A 32 12.75 -4.60 13.20
C THR A 32 12.25 -4.63 14.63
N TRP A 33 11.79 -5.78 15.08
CA TRP A 33 11.34 -5.99 16.47
C TRP A 33 12.46 -5.93 17.51
N ALA A 34 13.62 -5.41 17.20
CA ALA A 34 14.76 -5.35 18.08
C ALA A 34 14.55 -4.39 19.27
N THR A 35 13.46 -4.56 20.04
CA THR A 35 13.21 -3.65 21.16
C THR A 35 12.59 -4.39 22.31
N TRP A 36 13.40 -4.64 23.30
CA TRP A 36 13.05 -5.15 24.61
C TRP A 36 12.24 -4.13 25.43
N ASP A 37 12.21 -2.86 24.98
CA ASP A 37 11.59 -1.72 25.67
C ASP A 37 10.22 -1.34 25.13
N LEU A 38 9.55 -2.21 24.36
CA LEU A 38 8.25 -1.90 23.79
C LEU A 38 7.18 -1.92 24.88
N THR A 39 6.50 -0.79 25.01
CA THR A 39 5.24 -0.72 25.74
C THR A 39 4.15 -1.38 24.87
N TYR A 40 3.54 -2.44 25.38
CA TYR A 40 2.41 -3.10 24.72
C TYR A 40 1.08 -2.37 25.00
N PRO A 41 0.14 -2.40 24.06
CA PRO A 41 0.22 -3.02 22.73
C PRO A 41 1.01 -2.17 21.72
N VAL A 42 1.50 -2.84 20.66
CA VAL A 42 2.29 -2.20 19.60
C VAL A 42 1.89 -2.73 18.23
N LEU A 43 1.95 -1.87 17.21
CA LEU A 43 1.70 -2.20 15.82
C LEU A 43 2.95 -1.99 14.96
N LEU A 44 3.20 -2.91 14.04
CA LEU A 44 4.20 -2.80 13.00
C LEU A 44 3.51 -2.91 11.63
N VAL A 45 3.76 -1.94 10.76
CA VAL A 45 3.18 -1.88 9.40
C VAL A 45 4.28 -2.14 8.37
N GLN A 46 4.03 -3.07 7.47
CA GLN A 46 4.95 -3.48 6.41
C GLN A 46 4.17 -3.68 5.10
N THR A 47 4.89 -3.64 3.98
CA THR A 47 4.38 -3.99 2.64
C THR A 47 5.29 -5.08 2.07
N PRO A 48 5.07 -6.36 2.46
CA PRO A 48 5.98 -7.44 2.11
C PRO A 48 5.88 -7.86 0.64
N ASP A 49 4.71 -7.71 0.03
CA ASP A 49 4.44 -8.22 -1.31
C ASP A 49 3.74 -7.17 -2.17
N GLU A 50 4.12 -7.15 -3.44
CA GLU A 50 3.47 -6.37 -4.50
C GLU A 50 3.46 -7.22 -5.77
N SER A 51 2.32 -7.28 -6.44
CA SER A 51 2.18 -7.98 -7.72
C SER A 51 1.38 -7.14 -8.72
N GLY A 52 1.78 -7.19 -9.99
CA GLY A 52 1.12 -6.44 -11.06
C GLY A 52 0.63 -7.35 -12.17
N THR A 53 -0.61 -7.14 -12.62
CA THR A 53 -1.18 -7.81 -13.79
C THR A 53 -1.30 -6.82 -14.94
N SER A 54 -0.65 -7.13 -16.06
CA SER A 54 -0.65 -6.27 -17.25
C SER A 54 -2.04 -6.24 -17.91
N TRP A 55 -2.41 -5.06 -18.43
CA TRP A 55 -3.65 -4.89 -19.20
C TRP A 55 -3.57 -5.42 -20.63
N GLY A 56 -2.39 -5.81 -21.09
CA GLY A 56 -2.22 -6.47 -22.39
C GLY A 56 -0.96 -6.03 -23.14
N PRO A 57 -0.68 -6.68 -24.29
CA PRO A 57 0.58 -6.49 -25.03
C PRO A 57 0.60 -5.27 -25.95
N ASN A 58 -0.55 -4.61 -26.17
CA ASN A 58 -0.69 -3.54 -27.15
C ASN A 58 -0.88 -2.20 -26.48
N GLY A 59 0.03 -1.29 -26.71
CA GLY A 59 0.01 0.08 -26.20
C GLY A 59 1.06 0.35 -25.12
N ALA A 60 0.92 1.48 -24.45
CA ALA A 60 1.79 1.84 -23.35
C ALA A 60 1.53 0.93 -22.14
N PRO A 61 2.58 0.53 -21.39
CA PRO A 61 2.43 -0.41 -20.28
C PRO A 61 1.53 0.15 -19.18
N ALA A 62 0.53 -0.63 -18.79
CA ALA A 62 -0.34 -0.34 -17.66
C ALA A 62 -0.59 -1.63 -16.87
N PHE A 63 -0.71 -1.50 -15.57
CA PHE A 63 -0.88 -2.63 -14.67
C PHE A 63 -1.96 -2.34 -13.63
N THR A 64 -2.74 -3.37 -13.34
CA THR A 64 -3.45 -3.46 -12.06
C THR A 64 -2.47 -4.04 -11.04
N VAL A 65 -2.15 -3.27 -10.01
CA VAL A 65 -1.17 -3.62 -8.99
C VAL A 65 -1.89 -3.92 -7.69
N THR A 66 -1.57 -5.05 -7.07
CA THR A 66 -2.05 -5.42 -5.74
C THR A 66 -0.88 -5.38 -4.76
N THR A 67 -0.97 -4.49 -3.77
CA THR A 67 -0.01 -4.38 -2.68
C THR A 67 -0.60 -5.00 -1.42
N THR A 68 0.14 -5.86 -0.74
CA THR A 68 -0.23 -6.41 0.57
C THR A 68 0.31 -5.50 1.67
N VAL A 69 -0.60 -4.86 2.41
CA VAL A 69 -0.27 -4.15 3.65
C VAL A 69 -0.44 -5.13 4.81
N ARG A 70 0.68 -5.45 5.48
CA ARG A 70 0.70 -6.33 6.67
C ARG A 70 0.82 -5.48 7.92
N VAL A 71 -0.14 -5.65 8.82
CA VAL A 71 -0.12 -5.07 10.17
C VAL A 71 0.09 -6.20 11.17
N THR A 72 1.21 -6.16 11.88
CA THR A 72 1.50 -7.09 12.97
C THR A 72 1.26 -6.37 14.28
N ALA A 73 0.34 -6.88 15.09
CA ALA A 73 0.07 -6.38 16.43
C ALA A 73 0.63 -7.34 17.47
N ARG A 74 1.22 -6.79 18.53
CA ARG A 74 1.62 -7.56 19.71
C ARG A 74 0.99 -7.00 20.96
N ALA A 75 0.50 -7.88 21.80
CA ALA A 75 -0.08 -7.57 23.10
C ALA A 75 0.51 -8.50 24.18
N GLN A 76 0.57 -8.00 25.39
CA GLN A 76 1.03 -8.73 26.56
C GLN A 76 0.14 -8.40 27.75
N ASN A 77 -0.19 -9.39 28.54
CA ASN A 77 -0.84 -9.20 29.84
C ASN A 77 -0.04 -9.93 30.92
N ALA A 78 0.63 -9.16 31.77
CA ALA A 78 1.46 -9.68 32.85
C ALA A 78 0.72 -9.72 34.21
N ALA A 79 -0.53 -9.25 34.27
CA ALA A 79 -1.27 -9.10 35.51
C ALA A 79 -2.06 -10.35 35.94
N LEU A 80 -2.12 -11.36 35.07
CA LEU A 80 -2.86 -12.60 35.29
C LEU A 80 -1.91 -13.80 35.23
N GLU A 81 -2.27 -14.86 35.93
CA GLU A 81 -1.50 -16.11 35.96
C GLU A 81 -2.13 -17.13 35.00
N ASP A 82 -1.29 -17.98 34.42
CA ASP A 82 -1.62 -19.16 33.62
C ASP A 82 -2.57 -18.88 32.41
N ASP A 83 -3.55 -19.75 32.20
CA ASP A 83 -4.49 -19.68 31.05
C ASP A 83 -5.33 -18.40 31.00
N ALA A 84 -5.55 -17.71 32.14
CA ALA A 84 -6.29 -16.47 32.18
C ALA A 84 -5.53 -15.32 31.49
N ALA A 85 -4.19 -15.32 31.58
CA ALA A 85 -3.35 -14.33 30.87
C ALA A 85 -3.40 -14.55 29.37
N ALA A 86 -3.34 -15.80 28.91
CA ALA A 86 -3.42 -16.13 27.49
C ALA A 86 -4.80 -15.74 26.90
N ALA A 87 -5.88 -16.05 27.61
CA ALA A 87 -7.23 -15.68 27.18
C ALA A 87 -7.41 -14.17 27.07
N ALA A 88 -6.91 -13.40 28.04
CA ALA A 88 -7.00 -11.94 28.03
C ALA A 88 -6.19 -11.31 26.89
N VAL A 89 -5.01 -11.89 26.56
CA VAL A 89 -4.21 -11.46 25.40
C VAL A 89 -4.93 -11.76 24.10
N GLU A 90 -5.56 -12.93 23.96
CA GLU A 90 -6.32 -13.30 22.76
C GLU A 90 -7.50 -12.36 22.56
N GLU A 91 -8.29 -12.07 23.58
CA GLU A 91 -9.41 -11.10 23.53
C GLU A 91 -8.95 -9.69 23.15
N GLN A 92 -7.81 -9.26 23.68
CA GLN A 92 -7.21 -7.98 23.32
C GLN A 92 -6.79 -7.94 21.84
N LEU A 93 -6.18 -9.00 21.32
CA LEU A 93 -5.79 -9.10 19.91
C LEU A 93 -7.00 -9.18 18.98
N GLU A 94 -8.08 -9.86 19.38
CA GLU A 94 -9.34 -9.87 18.63
C GLU A 94 -9.95 -8.46 18.54
N THR A 95 -9.97 -7.73 19.64
CA THR A 95 -10.41 -6.33 19.68
C THR A 95 -9.54 -5.48 18.75
N MET A 96 -8.22 -5.62 18.81
CA MET A 96 -7.30 -4.89 17.94
C MET A 96 -7.49 -5.24 16.47
N ARG A 97 -7.81 -6.49 16.13
CA ARG A 97 -8.15 -6.89 14.76
C ARG A 97 -9.30 -6.07 14.19
N GLU A 98 -10.38 -5.92 14.94
CA GLU A 98 -11.53 -5.13 14.51
C GLU A 98 -11.18 -3.62 14.41
N GLN A 99 -10.40 -3.10 15.36
CA GLN A 99 -9.94 -1.73 15.36
C GLN A 99 -9.04 -1.43 14.14
N ILE A 100 -8.10 -2.32 13.79
CA ILE A 100 -7.23 -2.16 12.62
C ILE A 100 -8.05 -2.17 11.33
N LYS A 101 -9.00 -3.10 11.19
CA LYS A 101 -9.91 -3.12 10.02
C LYS A 101 -10.71 -1.84 9.91
N ALA A 102 -11.29 -1.37 11.00
CA ALA A 102 -12.07 -0.13 11.03
C ALA A 102 -11.23 1.11 10.72
N ALA A 103 -9.96 1.13 11.12
CA ALA A 103 -9.05 2.25 10.86
C ALA A 103 -8.55 2.33 9.42
N LEU A 104 -8.44 1.19 8.71
CA LEU A 104 -7.82 1.15 7.39
C LEU A 104 -8.81 0.99 6.24
N ILE A 105 -9.82 0.12 6.42
CA ILE A 105 -10.82 -0.12 5.39
C ILE A 105 -11.76 1.10 5.36
N ASN A 106 -11.91 1.68 4.17
CA ASN A 106 -12.60 2.96 3.94
C ASN A 106 -11.90 4.21 4.50
N TYR A 107 -10.64 4.14 4.92
CA TYR A 107 -9.89 5.35 5.27
C TYR A 107 -9.76 6.27 4.04
N PRO A 108 -10.31 7.51 4.07
CA PRO A 108 -10.44 8.33 2.86
C PRO A 108 -9.12 8.59 2.11
N PRO A 109 -7.97 8.85 2.76
CA PRO A 109 -6.70 9.01 2.06
C PRO A 109 -6.26 7.75 1.29
N ILE A 110 -6.49 6.56 1.85
CA ILE A 110 -6.21 5.29 1.17
C ILE A 110 -7.21 5.09 0.04
N MET A 111 -8.52 5.27 0.31
CA MET A 111 -9.57 5.09 -0.70
C MET A 111 -9.39 5.94 -1.94
N SER A 112 -8.82 7.14 -1.81
CA SER A 112 -8.57 8.03 -2.95
C SER A 112 -7.52 7.48 -3.94
N LEU A 113 -6.73 6.49 -3.53
CA LEU A 113 -5.65 5.89 -4.32
C LEU A 113 -6.00 4.50 -4.85
N LEU A 114 -7.01 3.84 -4.28
CA LEU A 114 -7.34 2.45 -4.57
C LEU A 114 -8.47 2.32 -5.58
N SER A 115 -8.41 1.24 -6.36
CA SER A 115 -9.53 0.70 -7.11
C SER A 115 -10.46 -0.12 -6.22
N GLN A 116 -9.88 -0.94 -5.34
CA GLN A 116 -10.62 -1.79 -4.39
C GLN A 116 -9.71 -2.40 -3.31
N PHE A 117 -10.34 -3.02 -2.30
CA PHE A 117 -9.71 -3.97 -1.39
C PHE A 117 -10.08 -5.39 -1.83
N PRO A 118 -9.21 -6.13 -2.54
CA PRO A 118 -9.54 -7.47 -3.04
C PRO A 118 -9.82 -8.48 -1.95
N SER A 119 -9.00 -8.49 -0.91
CA SER A 119 -9.15 -9.40 0.21
C SER A 119 -8.48 -8.89 1.49
N PHE A 120 -8.79 -9.55 2.61
CA PHE A 120 -7.99 -9.50 3.82
C PHE A 120 -7.93 -10.88 4.48
N ARG A 121 -6.89 -11.13 5.23
CA ARG A 121 -6.73 -12.33 6.06
C ARG A 121 -6.07 -11.98 7.39
N SER A 122 -6.40 -12.75 8.44
CA SER A 122 -5.76 -12.54 9.73
C SER A 122 -5.54 -13.86 10.46
N SER A 123 -4.50 -13.89 11.29
CA SER A 123 -4.22 -14.98 12.21
C SER A 123 -3.78 -14.44 13.55
N ILE A 124 -4.18 -15.09 14.63
CA ILE A 124 -3.75 -14.80 15.99
C ILE A 124 -2.96 -16.00 16.49
N HIS A 125 -1.85 -15.73 17.13
CA HIS A 125 -1.01 -16.74 17.80
C HIS A 125 -0.70 -16.25 19.21
N VAL A 126 -1.10 -17.03 20.22
CA VAL A 126 -0.77 -16.79 21.62
C VAL A 126 -0.01 -18.01 22.13
N PRO A 127 1.30 -17.88 22.47
CA PRO A 127 2.04 -18.97 23.09
C PRO A 127 1.40 -19.35 24.42
N ARG A 128 1.26 -20.62 24.66
CA ARG A 128 0.69 -21.13 25.93
C ARG A 128 1.76 -21.37 27.02
N ASP A 129 3.04 -21.21 26.65
CA ASP A 129 4.17 -21.47 27.54
C ASP A 129 4.76 -20.16 28.06
N GLY A 130 4.71 -19.93 29.38
CA GLY A 130 5.43 -18.84 30.04
C GLY A 130 4.59 -17.94 30.95
N GLN A 131 5.26 -17.28 31.89
CA GLN A 131 4.63 -16.45 32.94
C GLN A 131 4.07 -15.09 32.40
N SER A 132 4.33 -14.74 31.15
CA SER A 132 3.85 -13.49 30.55
C SER A 132 3.71 -13.66 29.03
N PRO A 133 2.64 -14.30 28.57
CA PRO A 133 2.48 -14.59 27.15
C PRO A 133 2.43 -13.28 26.33
N ILE A 134 3.26 -13.21 25.32
CA ILE A 134 3.18 -12.18 24.28
C ILE A 134 2.43 -12.80 23.10
N GLY A 135 1.21 -12.35 22.86
CA GLY A 135 0.45 -12.76 21.69
C GLY A 135 0.77 -11.90 20.47
N GLU A 136 0.59 -12.48 19.30
CA GLU A 136 0.79 -11.82 18.01
C GLU A 136 -0.44 -12.01 17.13
N LEU A 137 -0.91 -10.91 16.55
CA LEU A 137 -1.89 -10.86 15.46
C LEU A 137 -1.16 -10.44 14.21
N VAL A 138 -1.34 -11.18 13.12
CA VAL A 138 -0.96 -10.76 11.77
C VAL A 138 -2.24 -10.52 10.98
N LEU A 139 -2.43 -9.30 10.48
CA LEU A 139 -3.51 -8.93 9.58
C LEU A 139 -2.90 -8.44 8.27
N GLU A 140 -3.30 -9.04 7.17
CA GLU A 140 -2.91 -8.66 5.81
C GLU A 140 -4.13 -8.14 5.07
N ILE A 141 -3.99 -6.98 4.46
CA ILE A 141 -5.02 -6.33 3.64
C ILE A 141 -4.45 -6.13 2.26
N GLU A 142 -5.09 -6.67 1.26
CA GLU A 142 -4.74 -6.43 -0.14
C GLU A 142 -5.37 -5.12 -0.61
N MET A 143 -4.57 -4.29 -1.26
CA MET A 143 -4.93 -2.98 -1.76
C MET A 143 -4.61 -2.90 -3.24
N GLU A 144 -5.63 -2.78 -4.07
CA GLU A 144 -5.49 -2.74 -5.53
C GLU A 144 -5.50 -1.30 -6.04
N HIS A 145 -4.54 -0.95 -6.88
CA HIS A 145 -4.43 0.33 -7.55
C HIS A 145 -3.91 0.18 -8.97
N VAL A 146 -3.97 1.25 -9.75
CA VAL A 146 -3.50 1.25 -11.14
C VAL A 146 -2.18 2.00 -11.23
N GLN A 147 -1.23 1.41 -11.97
CA GLN A 147 -0.02 2.08 -12.45
C GLN A 147 -0.10 2.19 -13.96
N GLY A 148 -0.03 3.43 -14.46
CA GLY A 148 -0.06 3.73 -15.88
C GLY A 148 1.34 3.99 -16.47
N PRO A 149 1.41 4.30 -17.78
CA PRO A 149 2.70 4.57 -18.45
C PRO A 149 3.50 5.67 -17.79
N ASP A 150 2.83 6.68 -17.24
CA ASP A 150 3.45 7.83 -16.60
C ASP A 150 4.15 7.50 -15.28
N ASP A 151 3.88 6.33 -14.71
CA ASP A 151 4.51 5.84 -13.49
C ASP A 151 5.85 5.14 -13.75
N PHE A 152 6.19 4.88 -15.01
CA PHE A 152 7.40 4.17 -15.41
C PHE A 152 8.40 5.08 -16.13
N PHE A 153 9.33 4.49 -16.86
CA PHE A 153 10.31 5.24 -17.63
C PHE A 153 9.63 6.18 -18.64
N GLN A 154 9.93 7.46 -18.52
CA GLN A 154 9.49 8.48 -19.47
C GLN A 154 10.58 8.65 -20.54
N PRO A 155 10.31 8.29 -21.81
CA PRO A 155 11.26 8.58 -22.87
C PRO A 155 11.43 10.10 -22.98
N PRO A 156 12.64 10.59 -23.28
CA PRO A 156 12.86 12.01 -23.47
C PRO A 156 11.98 12.52 -24.62
N THR A 157 11.14 13.50 -24.33
CA THR A 157 10.32 14.15 -25.35
C THR A 157 11.20 15.07 -26.19
N VAL A 158 11.26 14.83 -27.49
CA VAL A 158 11.82 15.80 -28.43
C VAL A 158 10.66 16.72 -28.84
N PRO A 159 10.73 18.03 -28.55
CA PRO A 159 9.67 18.93 -28.97
C PRO A 159 9.52 18.89 -30.49
N LEU A 160 8.30 18.75 -30.96
CA LEU A 160 7.98 18.86 -32.38
C LEU A 160 8.16 20.33 -32.79
N SER A 161 9.22 20.63 -33.54
CA SER A 161 9.58 21.99 -33.92
C SER A 161 8.93 22.43 -35.23
N GLU A 162 8.69 21.46 -36.12
CA GLU A 162 8.22 21.75 -37.49
C GLU A 162 7.38 20.60 -38.03
N ILE A 163 6.37 20.91 -38.81
CA ILE A 163 5.59 19.94 -39.60
C ILE A 163 5.73 20.33 -41.07
N ASP A 164 6.37 19.46 -41.86
CA ASP A 164 6.41 19.59 -43.30
C ASP A 164 5.34 18.73 -43.96
N VAL A 165 4.47 19.37 -44.71
CA VAL A 165 3.45 18.70 -45.51
C VAL A 165 3.91 18.72 -46.97
N THR A 166 4.04 17.55 -47.57
CA THR A 166 4.28 17.40 -49.01
C THR A 166 3.04 16.82 -49.68
N VAL A 167 2.78 17.27 -50.91
CA VAL A 167 1.67 16.76 -51.70
C VAL A 167 2.19 15.87 -52.79
N GLN A 168 1.78 14.60 -52.81
CA GLN A 168 2.10 13.68 -53.89
C GLN A 168 1.04 13.81 -54.98
N MET A 169 1.49 14.17 -56.17
CA MET A 169 0.61 14.31 -57.33
C MET A 169 0.32 12.96 -57.97
N PRO A 170 -0.78 12.81 -58.74
CA PRO A 170 -1.17 11.54 -59.38
C PRO A 170 -0.12 11.02 -60.40
N ASP A 171 0.74 11.87 -60.91
CA ASP A 171 1.86 11.50 -61.81
C ASP A 171 3.10 11.00 -61.09
N GLY A 172 3.05 10.94 -59.75
CA GLY A 172 4.14 10.48 -58.90
C GLY A 172 5.14 11.58 -58.51
N THR A 173 4.94 12.82 -58.97
CA THR A 173 5.78 13.93 -58.52
C THR A 173 5.36 14.41 -57.10
N THR A 174 6.34 14.95 -56.38
CA THR A 174 6.12 15.51 -55.05
C THR A 174 6.35 17.01 -55.10
N GLU A 175 5.35 17.79 -54.69
CA GLU A 175 5.48 19.23 -54.53
C GLU A 175 5.54 19.63 -53.06
N SER A 176 6.30 20.72 -52.81
CA SER A 176 6.34 21.30 -51.46
C SER A 176 4.95 21.88 -51.12
N GLY A 177 4.41 21.39 -50.01
CA GLY A 177 3.16 21.92 -49.46
C GLY A 177 3.42 23.05 -48.48
N LEU A 178 2.97 22.82 -47.20
CA LEU A 178 3.03 23.80 -46.14
C LEU A 178 4.02 23.37 -45.06
N THR A 179 4.94 24.26 -44.73
CA THR A 179 5.79 24.12 -43.54
C THR A 179 5.21 24.92 -42.41
N ILE A 180 4.88 24.24 -41.28
CA ILE A 180 4.34 24.87 -40.09
C ILE A 180 5.42 24.85 -39.01
N GLN A 181 5.94 26.00 -38.63
CA GLN A 181 6.81 26.18 -37.47
C GLN A 181 5.96 26.21 -36.22
N LEU A 182 6.27 25.35 -35.24
CA LEU A 182 5.56 25.31 -33.97
C LEU A 182 6.29 26.16 -32.93
N PRO A 183 5.56 26.95 -32.11
CA PRO A 183 6.19 27.71 -31.05
C PRO A 183 6.83 26.78 -30.03
N GLN A 184 8.11 27.00 -29.74
CA GLN A 184 8.84 26.30 -28.68
C GLN A 184 8.63 27.06 -27.38
N SER A 185 8.06 26.41 -26.35
CA SER A 185 7.84 26.98 -25.00
C SER A 185 8.97 26.66 -24.06
#